data_cc27928d4d67082240a2f75d53a5be11
#
_entry.id   cc27928d4d67082240a2f75d53a5be11
#
_cell.length_a   1.000
_cell.length_b   1.000
_cell.length_c   1.000
_cell.angle_alpha   90.00
_cell.angle_beta   90.00
_cell.angle_gamma   90.00
#
_symmetry.space_group_name_H-M   'P 1'
#
loop_
_entity.id
_entity.type
_entity.pdbx_description
1 polymer ?
#
loop_
_entity_poly.entity_id
_entity_poly.type
_entity_poly.pdbx_seq_one_letter_code
_entity_poly.pdbx_strand_id
1 'polypeptide(L)'
;NLFVAKVANNLIGLATARVGLGSTGIFEGVVGIDTVTTLGFIGLGSGVYHSLKTNYNAVTGIINKNTVTVSTAETHGLHIGHDIILDVNPGITSSFNISYNDYNRKLIVNPKSYTSTGINTSTGVITIENHGFTNGQKIVYTENSTLPTEGLTDNAIYYLSIIDKNSFRLSNTFKNATMEIPTTVGVASTGNGGVINPINPPLKLYRDSIVTFNLTSSTLSHEIQSTNYPSFEFNL
;
A
#
# COMPACT_ATOMS: atom_id res chain seq x y z
N ASN A 1 -3.96 9.70 -18.39
CA ASN A 1 -4.74 9.07 -19.45
C ASN A 1 -4.09 7.79 -19.86
N LEU A 2 -4.91 6.76 -20.11
CA LEU A 2 -4.49 5.48 -20.66
C LEU A 2 -5.02 5.35 -22.09
N PHE A 3 -4.24 4.69 -22.93
CA PHE A 3 -4.60 4.45 -24.33
C PHE A 3 -4.82 2.96 -24.54
N VAL A 4 -5.78 2.64 -25.40
CA VAL A 4 -6.10 1.25 -25.73
C VAL A 4 -5.25 0.80 -26.90
N ALA A 5 -4.62 -0.35 -26.73
CA ALA A 5 -4.06 -1.15 -27.81
C ALA A 5 -4.96 -2.36 -28.01
N LYS A 6 -5.65 -2.46 -29.17
CA LYS A 6 -6.53 -3.58 -29.47
C LYS A 6 -5.70 -4.81 -29.81
N VAL A 7 -5.91 -5.90 -29.07
CA VAL A 7 -5.22 -7.19 -29.30
C VAL A 7 -6.12 -8.15 -30.09
N ALA A 8 -7.42 -8.19 -29.72
CA ALA A 8 -8.44 -8.99 -30.40
C ALA A 8 -9.82 -8.34 -30.18
N ASN A 9 -10.89 -8.91 -30.72
CA ASN A 9 -12.23 -8.34 -30.59
C ASN A 9 -12.73 -8.21 -29.14
N ASN A 10 -12.28 -9.09 -28.27
CA ASN A 10 -12.61 -9.12 -26.83
C ASN A 10 -11.39 -8.94 -25.94
N LEU A 11 -10.23 -8.57 -26.51
CA LEU A 11 -8.97 -8.45 -25.80
C LEU A 11 -8.30 -7.11 -26.12
N ILE A 12 -8.00 -6.33 -25.11
CA ILE A 12 -7.29 -5.07 -25.22
C ILE A 12 -6.06 -5.03 -24.34
N GLY A 13 -5.02 -4.31 -24.78
CA GLY A 13 -3.90 -3.89 -23.95
C GLY A 13 -4.08 -2.44 -23.54
N LEU A 14 -3.54 -2.05 -22.40
CA LEU A 14 -3.50 -0.67 -21.93
C LEU A 14 -2.07 -0.15 -22.04
N ALA A 15 -1.91 1.07 -22.54
CA ALA A 15 -0.62 1.73 -22.70
C ALA A 15 -0.64 3.14 -22.10
N THR A 16 0.51 3.66 -21.70
CA THR A 16 0.67 5.03 -21.19
C THR A 16 0.88 6.07 -22.27
N ALA A 17 1.18 5.64 -23.50
CA ALA A 17 1.35 6.50 -24.66
C ALA A 17 0.47 6.04 -25.83
N ARG A 18 0.08 6.98 -26.69
CA ARG A 18 -0.64 6.67 -27.92
C ARG A 18 0.23 5.76 -28.79
N VAL A 19 -0.36 4.64 -29.21
CA VAL A 19 0.25 3.74 -30.18
C VAL A 19 -0.15 4.21 -31.58
N GLY A 20 0.82 4.37 -32.47
CA GLY A 20 0.54 4.79 -33.87
C GLY A 20 -0.38 3.79 -34.57
N LEU A 21 -1.33 4.30 -35.34
CA LEU A 21 -2.18 3.49 -36.21
C LEU A 21 -1.43 3.18 -37.49
N GLY A 22 -1.04 1.91 -37.67
CA GLY A 22 -0.64 1.39 -38.98
C GLY A 22 -1.86 1.25 -39.91
N SER A 23 -1.66 1.38 -41.22
CA SER A 23 -2.73 1.35 -42.23
C SER A 23 -3.46 0.02 -42.32
N THR A 24 -3.00 -1.02 -41.70
CA THR A 24 -3.55 -2.40 -41.74
C THR A 24 -4.26 -2.81 -40.46
N GLY A 25 -4.37 -1.94 -39.44
CA GLY A 25 -4.98 -2.29 -38.15
C GLY A 25 -4.19 -3.32 -37.34
N ILE A 26 -3.08 -3.81 -37.85
CA ILE A 26 -2.06 -4.55 -37.15
C ILE A 26 -1.04 -3.51 -36.67
N PHE A 27 -0.45 -3.68 -35.54
CA PHE A 27 0.50 -2.79 -34.86
C PHE A 27 1.74 -2.43 -35.72
N GLU A 28 1.54 -1.94 -36.93
CA GLU A 28 2.60 -1.41 -37.77
C GLU A 28 3.04 -0.05 -37.23
N GLY A 29 4.26 0.00 -36.75
CA GLY A 29 4.81 1.22 -36.12
C GLY A 29 4.91 1.12 -34.61
N VAL A 30 4.42 0.08 -33.97
CA VAL A 30 4.91 -0.36 -32.68
C VAL A 30 6.28 -0.94 -32.94
N VAL A 31 7.28 -0.10 -32.84
CA VAL A 31 8.67 -0.54 -32.84
C VAL A 31 8.84 -1.38 -31.59
N GLY A 32 8.63 -2.69 -31.77
CA GLY A 32 8.65 -3.70 -30.72
C GLY A 32 7.58 -3.50 -29.65
N ILE A 33 6.83 -4.54 -29.35
CA ILE A 33 6.00 -4.63 -28.14
C ILE A 33 6.84 -4.33 -26.89
N ASP A 34 8.15 -4.43 -26.99
CA ASP A 34 9.15 -4.15 -25.97
C ASP A 34 9.29 -2.66 -25.61
N THR A 35 8.76 -1.74 -26.42
CA THR A 35 8.78 -0.29 -26.13
C THR A 35 7.44 0.24 -25.64
N VAL A 36 6.39 -0.57 -25.59
CA VAL A 36 5.14 -0.21 -24.94
C VAL A 36 5.41 -0.25 -23.43
N THR A 37 5.50 0.89 -22.79
CA THR A 37 5.57 0.96 -21.34
C THR A 37 4.27 0.36 -20.79
N THR A 38 4.32 -0.89 -20.41
CA THR A 38 3.20 -1.59 -19.80
C THR A 38 3.01 -1.10 -18.39
N LEU A 39 1.77 -0.80 -18.02
CA LEU A 39 1.42 -0.49 -16.65
C LEU A 39 1.52 -1.76 -15.81
N GLY A 40 2.41 -1.74 -14.83
CA GLY A 40 2.41 -2.74 -13.76
C GLY A 40 1.27 -2.46 -12.79
N PHE A 41 0.33 -3.39 -12.65
CA PHE A 41 -0.63 -3.34 -11.55
C PHE A 41 -0.01 -3.94 -10.29
N ILE A 42 -0.01 -3.18 -9.20
CA ILE A 42 0.46 -3.64 -7.89
C ILE A 42 -0.73 -4.31 -7.16
N GLY A 43 -1.26 -5.36 -7.74
CA GLY A 43 -2.38 -6.12 -7.19
C GLY A 43 -3.60 -6.12 -8.12
N LEU A 44 -4.45 -7.11 -7.93
CA LEU A 44 -5.67 -7.30 -8.71
C LEU A 44 -6.85 -6.46 -8.19
N GLY A 45 -6.63 -5.64 -7.15
CA GLY A 45 -7.73 -5.04 -6.40
C GLY A 45 -8.55 -6.09 -5.65
N SER A 46 -9.49 -5.67 -4.83
CA SER A 46 -10.41 -6.57 -4.11
C SER A 46 -11.67 -6.89 -4.91
N GLY A 47 -11.85 -6.27 -6.06
CA GLY A 47 -13.07 -6.34 -6.85
C GLY A 47 -12.92 -7.20 -8.09
N VAL A 48 -13.93 -7.99 -8.32
CA VAL A 48 -14.11 -8.78 -9.55
C VAL A 48 -14.54 -7.88 -10.72
N TYR A 49 -14.87 -6.63 -10.45
CA TYR A 49 -15.49 -5.73 -11.41
C TYR A 49 -14.68 -4.44 -11.60
N HIS A 50 -14.15 -4.29 -12.79
CA HIS A 50 -13.64 -3.02 -13.30
C HIS A 50 -14.50 -2.61 -14.49
N SER A 51 -14.84 -1.36 -14.61
CA SER A 51 -15.58 -0.86 -15.77
C SER A 51 -14.72 0.03 -16.65
N LEU A 52 -14.85 -0.14 -17.97
CA LEU A 52 -14.31 0.80 -18.95
C LEU A 52 -15.39 1.83 -19.24
N LYS A 53 -15.18 3.08 -18.83
CA LYS A 53 -16.24 4.12 -18.86
C LYS A 53 -16.76 4.46 -20.26
N THR A 54 -16.04 4.15 -21.32
CA THR A 54 -16.53 4.43 -22.67
C THR A 54 -17.71 3.56 -23.11
N ASN A 55 -17.81 2.32 -22.61
CA ASN A 55 -18.86 1.37 -23.01
C ASN A 55 -19.51 0.62 -21.86
N TYR A 56 -19.18 0.92 -20.61
CA TYR A 56 -19.71 0.26 -19.39
C TYR A 56 -19.60 -1.26 -19.36
N ASN A 57 -18.67 -1.83 -20.13
CA ASN A 57 -18.46 -3.27 -20.13
C ASN A 57 -17.69 -3.71 -18.88
N ALA A 58 -18.21 -4.71 -18.19
CA ALA A 58 -17.53 -5.31 -17.05
C ALA A 58 -16.24 -5.99 -17.48
N VAL A 59 -15.16 -5.70 -16.77
CA VAL A 59 -13.88 -6.41 -16.93
C VAL A 59 -13.97 -7.72 -16.19
N THR A 60 -13.90 -8.85 -16.90
CA THR A 60 -14.05 -10.18 -16.35
C THR A 60 -12.75 -10.81 -15.87
N GLY A 61 -11.61 -10.21 -16.18
CA GLY A 61 -10.31 -10.67 -15.70
C GLY A 61 -9.15 -9.77 -16.13
N ILE A 62 -8.12 -9.75 -15.30
CA ILE A 62 -6.83 -9.12 -15.60
C ILE A 62 -5.78 -10.23 -15.56
N ILE A 63 -5.19 -10.52 -16.69
CA ILE A 63 -4.22 -11.59 -16.86
C ILE A 63 -2.83 -11.00 -17.10
N ASN A 64 -1.90 -11.34 -16.20
CA ASN A 64 -0.47 -11.06 -16.28
C ASN A 64 0.03 -9.75 -15.63
N LYS A 65 1.17 -9.85 -14.95
CA LYS A 65 1.80 -8.76 -14.19
C LYS A 65 2.49 -7.69 -15.04
N ASN A 66 2.88 -8.01 -16.26
CA ASN A 66 3.69 -7.15 -17.12
C ASN A 66 2.96 -6.64 -18.36
N THR A 67 1.84 -7.25 -18.72
CA THR A 67 0.97 -6.80 -19.80
C THR A 67 -0.43 -6.86 -19.29
N VAL A 68 -1.12 -5.72 -19.22
CA VAL A 68 -2.51 -5.71 -18.79
C VAL A 68 -3.37 -6.11 -19.97
N THR A 69 -3.80 -7.35 -19.94
CA THR A 69 -4.82 -7.84 -20.84
C THR A 69 -6.16 -7.76 -20.15
N VAL A 70 -7.06 -6.99 -20.69
CA VAL A 70 -8.42 -6.83 -20.16
C VAL A 70 -9.35 -7.62 -21.07
N SER A 71 -9.99 -8.65 -20.51
CA SER A 71 -11.05 -9.40 -21.18
C SER A 71 -12.41 -8.84 -20.80
N THR A 72 -13.26 -8.59 -21.78
CA THR A 72 -14.64 -8.15 -21.56
C THR A 72 -15.61 -9.30 -21.85
N ALA A 73 -16.74 -9.33 -21.16
CA ALA A 73 -17.76 -10.38 -21.36
C ALA A 73 -18.39 -10.30 -22.75
N GLU A 74 -18.46 -9.09 -23.30
CA GLU A 74 -19.03 -8.83 -24.62
C GLU A 74 -18.03 -8.06 -25.50
N THR A 75 -18.37 -7.87 -26.78
CA THR A 75 -17.56 -7.05 -27.69
C THR A 75 -17.45 -5.63 -27.13
N HIS A 76 -16.21 -5.18 -26.84
CA HIS A 76 -15.97 -3.91 -26.15
C HIS A 76 -16.20 -2.66 -27.02
N GLY A 77 -16.37 -2.76 -28.34
CA GLY A 77 -16.60 -1.64 -29.25
C GLY A 77 -15.48 -0.58 -29.30
N LEU A 78 -14.35 -0.83 -28.66
CA LEU A 78 -13.21 0.08 -28.62
C LEU A 78 -12.36 -0.05 -29.87
N HIS A 79 -11.83 1.09 -30.35
CA HIS A 79 -10.88 1.17 -31.45
C HIS A 79 -9.51 1.60 -30.93
N ILE A 80 -8.46 1.28 -31.69
CA ILE A 80 -7.10 1.69 -31.39
C ILE A 80 -7.02 3.21 -31.27
N GLY A 81 -6.42 3.69 -30.17
CA GLY A 81 -6.24 5.12 -29.88
C GLY A 81 -7.42 5.78 -29.15
N HIS A 82 -8.48 5.03 -28.79
CA HIS A 82 -9.49 5.56 -27.90
C HIS A 82 -8.90 5.89 -26.52
N ASP A 83 -9.25 7.06 -26.01
CA ASP A 83 -8.97 7.41 -24.61
C ASP A 83 -9.96 6.64 -23.73
N ILE A 84 -9.47 6.03 -22.69
CA ILE A 84 -10.30 5.35 -21.70
C ILE A 84 -9.97 5.82 -20.29
N ILE A 85 -10.96 5.76 -19.44
CA ILE A 85 -10.80 5.89 -18.01
C ILE A 85 -11.09 4.51 -17.41
N LEU A 86 -10.10 3.94 -16.75
CA LEU A 86 -10.32 2.73 -15.97
C LEU A 86 -10.94 3.13 -14.64
N ASP A 87 -12.24 2.82 -14.50
CA ASP A 87 -12.96 3.00 -13.25
C ASP A 87 -12.83 1.71 -12.43
N VAL A 88 -12.12 1.80 -11.33
CA VAL A 88 -12.01 0.68 -10.38
C VAL A 88 -13.24 0.76 -9.50
N ASN A 89 -14.18 -0.18 -9.70
CA ASN A 89 -15.37 -0.24 -8.84
C ASN A 89 -14.95 -0.55 -7.39
N PRO A 90 -15.39 0.27 -6.43
CA PRO A 90 -14.87 0.33 -5.08
C PRO A 90 -15.39 -0.76 -4.15
N GLY A 91 -15.43 -1.99 -4.55
CA GLY A 91 -15.50 -3.08 -3.58
C GLY A 91 -14.31 -3.05 -2.57
N ILE A 92 -13.41 -2.04 -2.72
CA ILE A 92 -12.28 -1.81 -1.82
C ILE A 92 -12.80 -1.08 -0.59
N THR A 93 -12.91 -1.79 0.50
CA THR A 93 -13.06 -1.19 1.82
C THR A 93 -11.66 -0.96 2.39
N SER A 94 -11.30 0.28 2.60
CA SER A 94 -10.08 0.64 3.34
C SER A 94 -10.44 0.81 4.80
N SER A 95 -9.81 0.03 5.69
CA SER A 95 -10.00 0.15 7.14
C SER A 95 -8.73 0.64 7.82
N PHE A 96 -8.86 1.67 8.63
CA PHE A 96 -7.76 2.24 9.38
C PHE A 96 -8.06 2.14 10.88
N ASN A 97 -7.20 1.43 11.61
CA ASN A 97 -7.24 1.43 13.08
C ASN A 97 -6.46 2.63 13.60
N ILE A 98 -7.13 3.48 14.33
CA ILE A 98 -6.55 4.69 14.89
C ILE A 98 -6.35 4.50 16.40
N SER A 99 -5.19 4.91 16.89
CA SER A 99 -4.86 4.99 18.31
C SER A 99 -4.01 6.23 18.58
N TYR A 100 -3.75 6.51 19.86
CA TYR A 100 -2.94 7.64 20.25
C TYR A 100 -1.80 7.18 21.15
N ASN A 101 -0.61 7.68 20.89
CA ASN A 101 0.53 7.49 21.78
C ASN A 101 0.70 8.73 22.65
N ASP A 102 0.35 8.61 23.92
CA ASP A 102 0.38 9.72 24.89
C ASP A 102 1.78 10.27 25.12
N TYR A 103 2.77 9.40 25.18
CA TYR A 103 4.16 9.77 25.43
C TYR A 103 4.70 10.71 24.34
N ASN A 104 4.44 10.40 23.10
CA ASN A 104 4.90 11.19 21.96
C ASN A 104 3.86 12.20 21.46
N ARG A 105 2.64 12.15 21.97
CA ARG A 105 1.48 12.97 21.52
C ARG A 105 1.25 12.83 20.03
N LYS A 106 1.18 11.61 19.54
CA LYS A 106 1.02 11.30 18.12
C LYS A 106 -0.16 10.38 17.88
N LEU A 107 -0.92 10.68 16.82
CA LEU A 107 -1.89 9.72 16.26
C LEU A 107 -1.13 8.62 15.54
N ILE A 108 -1.55 7.40 15.79
CA ILE A 108 -1.01 6.17 15.25
C ILE A 108 -2.06 5.57 14.33
N VAL A 109 -1.63 5.11 13.17
CA VAL A 109 -2.51 4.48 12.18
C VAL A 109 -1.99 3.08 11.84
N ASN A 110 -2.86 2.07 11.98
CA ASN A 110 -2.56 0.67 11.66
C ASN A 110 -1.29 0.15 12.32
N PRO A 111 -1.18 0.15 13.67
CA PRO A 111 -0.05 -0.43 14.36
C PRO A 111 0.10 -1.91 14.00
N LYS A 112 1.34 -2.39 13.95
CA LYS A 112 1.69 -3.79 13.63
C LYS A 112 2.60 -4.35 14.72
N SER A 113 2.23 -5.50 15.25
CA SER A 113 3.05 -6.21 16.25
C SER A 113 3.93 -7.27 15.60
N TYR A 114 5.08 -7.52 16.20
CA TYR A 114 5.92 -8.68 15.93
C TYR A 114 6.28 -9.39 17.22
N THR A 115 6.57 -10.68 17.13
CA THR A 115 6.99 -11.52 18.24
C THR A 115 8.52 -11.71 18.25
N SER A 116 9.07 -12.35 19.27
CA SER A 116 10.50 -12.67 19.35
C SER A 116 11.04 -13.42 18.12
N THR A 117 10.22 -14.21 17.44
CA THR A 117 10.59 -14.92 16.21
C THR A 117 10.60 -14.04 14.97
N GLY A 118 9.96 -12.87 15.05
CA GLY A 118 9.89 -11.90 13.97
C GLY A 118 11.09 -10.96 13.85
N ILE A 119 12.15 -11.16 14.64
CA ILE A 119 13.36 -10.32 14.60
C ILE A 119 14.63 -11.16 14.50
N ASN A 120 15.52 -10.76 13.61
CA ASN A 120 16.85 -11.36 13.45
C ASN A 120 17.89 -10.41 14.04
N THR A 121 18.50 -10.78 15.18
CA THR A 121 19.46 -9.95 15.90
C THR A 121 20.76 -9.74 15.14
N SER A 122 21.20 -10.73 14.33
CA SER A 122 22.44 -10.61 13.56
C SER A 122 22.36 -9.58 12.44
N THR A 123 21.15 -9.35 11.89
CA THR A 123 20.93 -8.46 10.75
C THR A 123 20.08 -7.24 11.09
N GLY A 124 19.45 -7.20 12.27
CA GLY A 124 18.48 -6.18 12.67
C GLY A 124 17.18 -6.18 11.83
N VAL A 125 16.92 -7.27 11.10
CA VAL A 125 15.71 -7.39 10.28
C VAL A 125 14.52 -7.76 11.14
N ILE A 126 13.44 -6.99 11.00
CA ILE A 126 12.13 -7.27 11.58
C ILE A 126 11.22 -7.78 10.45
N THR A 127 10.51 -8.87 10.72
CA THR A 127 9.59 -9.51 9.78
C THR A 127 8.15 -9.40 10.28
N ILE A 128 7.31 -8.78 9.47
CA ILE A 128 5.87 -8.69 9.67
C ILE A 128 5.23 -8.94 8.30
N GLU A 129 4.48 -10.00 8.16
CA GLU A 129 3.87 -10.38 6.88
C GLU A 129 2.93 -9.28 6.35
N ASN A 130 3.14 -8.92 5.08
CA ASN A 130 2.35 -7.89 4.37
C ASN A 130 2.19 -6.61 5.21
N HIS A 131 3.28 -6.08 5.75
CA HIS A 131 3.24 -4.94 6.68
C HIS A 131 2.64 -3.66 6.09
N GLY A 132 2.73 -3.45 4.78
CA GLY A 132 2.18 -2.28 4.09
C GLY A 132 2.90 -0.96 4.35
N PHE A 133 4.05 -0.99 5.02
CA PHE A 133 4.85 0.20 5.29
C PHE A 133 5.62 0.69 4.05
N THR A 134 6.04 1.94 4.09
CA THR A 134 6.83 2.58 3.03
C THR A 134 8.24 2.94 3.51
N ASN A 135 9.19 3.00 2.57
CA ASN A 135 10.57 3.35 2.90
C ASN A 135 10.66 4.78 3.46
N GLY A 136 11.43 4.98 4.52
CA GLY A 136 11.53 6.25 5.23
C GLY A 136 10.33 6.59 6.13
N GLN A 137 9.33 5.72 6.24
CA GLN A 137 8.17 5.96 7.09
C GLN A 137 8.56 6.14 8.55
N LYS A 138 8.02 7.19 9.18
CA LYS A 138 8.25 7.51 10.59
C LYS A 138 7.34 6.69 11.48
N ILE A 139 7.90 6.12 12.54
CA ILE A 139 7.17 5.28 13.51
C ILE A 139 7.56 5.62 14.94
N VAL A 140 6.71 5.23 15.88
CA VAL A 140 7.08 5.04 17.29
C VAL A 140 7.22 3.54 17.53
N TYR A 141 8.32 3.11 18.11
CA TYR A 141 8.47 1.77 18.64
C TYR A 141 7.88 1.70 20.05
N THR A 142 7.09 0.67 20.36
CA THR A 142 6.67 0.36 21.72
C THR A 142 6.94 -1.10 22.06
N GLU A 143 7.42 -1.33 23.25
CA GLU A 143 7.64 -2.69 23.74
C GLU A 143 6.30 -3.37 24.04
N ASN A 144 6.24 -4.67 23.79
CA ASN A 144 5.01 -5.44 23.98
C ASN A 144 4.97 -6.18 25.34
N SER A 145 6.04 -6.13 26.11
CA SER A 145 6.15 -6.91 27.37
C SER A 145 7.26 -6.49 28.29
N THR A 146 7.39 -7.25 29.39
CA THR A 146 8.40 -7.09 30.43
C THR A 146 9.84 -7.48 29.99
N LEU A 147 10.01 -8.13 28.85
CA LEU A 147 11.33 -8.46 28.29
C LEU A 147 11.59 -7.60 27.05
N PRO A 148 12.41 -6.54 27.16
CA PRO A 148 12.65 -5.61 26.09
C PRO A 148 13.44 -6.21 24.93
N THR A 149 13.27 -5.67 23.73
CA THR A 149 14.16 -5.89 22.60
C THR A 149 15.39 -5.01 22.76
N GLU A 150 16.53 -5.59 23.16
CA GLU A 150 17.75 -4.81 23.40
C GLU A 150 18.27 -4.18 22.12
N GLY A 151 18.65 -2.91 22.20
CA GLY A 151 19.05 -2.08 21.07
C GLY A 151 17.93 -1.18 20.57
N LEU A 152 16.68 -1.44 20.95
CA LEU A 152 15.55 -0.54 20.72
C LEU A 152 15.15 0.14 22.05
N THR A 153 14.63 1.34 21.94
CA THR A 153 14.17 2.12 23.10
C THR A 153 12.66 2.28 23.02
N ASP A 154 11.98 1.94 24.11
CA ASP A 154 10.53 2.09 24.21
C ASP A 154 10.11 3.56 24.01
N ASN A 155 9.03 3.74 23.27
CA ASN A 155 8.50 5.05 22.87
C ASN A 155 9.47 5.92 22.04
N ALA A 156 10.59 5.38 21.55
CA ALA A 156 11.47 6.11 20.65
C ALA A 156 10.93 6.16 19.22
N ILE A 157 11.33 7.22 18.53
CA ILE A 157 10.99 7.45 17.12
C ILE A 157 12.08 6.86 16.25
N TYR A 158 11.66 6.04 15.28
CA TYR A 158 12.51 5.45 14.25
C TYR A 158 11.95 5.70 12.85
N TYR A 159 12.74 5.34 11.84
CA TYR A 159 12.38 5.40 10.43
C TYR A 159 12.61 4.05 9.79
N LEU A 160 11.68 3.60 8.94
CA LEU A 160 11.73 2.28 8.33
C LEU A 160 12.62 2.26 7.10
N SER A 161 13.54 1.34 7.04
CA SER A 161 14.29 0.94 5.85
C SER A 161 13.70 -0.35 5.32
N ILE A 162 12.92 -0.26 4.26
CA ILE A 162 12.17 -1.38 3.71
C ILE A 162 13.08 -2.28 2.88
N ILE A 163 13.02 -3.59 3.11
CA ILE A 163 13.71 -4.61 2.33
C ILE A 163 12.76 -5.20 1.29
N ASP A 164 11.60 -5.66 1.75
CA ASP A 164 10.53 -6.20 0.91
C ASP A 164 9.14 -5.99 1.56
N LYS A 165 8.09 -6.62 1.02
CA LYS A 165 6.72 -6.50 1.53
C LYS A 165 6.52 -7.06 2.95
N ASN A 166 7.44 -7.88 3.44
CA ASN A 166 7.35 -8.57 4.72
C ASN A 166 8.46 -8.18 5.70
N SER A 167 9.52 -7.49 5.26
CA SER A 167 10.71 -7.26 6.06
C SER A 167 11.26 -5.85 5.93
N PHE A 168 11.78 -5.35 7.03
CA PHE A 168 12.38 -4.02 7.14
C PHE A 168 13.41 -3.95 8.27
N ARG A 169 14.14 -2.85 8.33
CA ARG A 169 15.01 -2.47 9.45
C ARG A 169 14.63 -1.12 10.00
N LEU A 170 15.12 -0.80 11.20
CA LEU A 170 14.93 0.49 11.84
C LEU A 170 16.18 1.37 11.70
N SER A 171 16.00 2.65 11.51
CA SER A 171 17.05 3.67 11.46
C SER A 171 16.68 4.87 12.34
N ASN A 172 17.68 5.55 12.90
CA ASN A 172 17.46 6.69 13.79
C ASN A 172 17.02 7.96 13.06
N THR A 173 17.25 8.06 11.74
CA THR A 173 16.89 9.24 10.95
C THR A 173 16.31 8.82 9.60
N PHE A 174 15.50 9.70 9.03
CA PHE A 174 14.96 9.53 7.67
C PHE A 174 16.09 9.34 6.64
N LYS A 175 17.14 10.15 6.73
CA LYS A 175 18.28 10.05 5.83
C LYS A 175 18.92 8.67 5.88
N ASN A 176 19.19 8.17 7.08
CA ASN A 176 19.81 6.85 7.26
C ASN A 176 18.95 5.69 6.74
N ALA A 177 17.61 5.82 6.86
CA ALA A 177 16.68 4.82 6.38
C ALA A 177 16.59 4.76 4.85
N THR A 178 16.77 5.89 4.18
CA THR A 178 16.53 6.05 2.72
C THR A 178 17.79 6.08 1.87
N MET A 179 18.97 5.93 2.47
CA MET A 179 20.23 5.81 1.73
C MET A 179 20.26 4.52 0.90
N GLU A 180 21.04 4.50 -0.16
CA GLU A 180 21.30 3.29 -0.98
C GLU A 180 21.81 2.13 -0.13
N ILE A 181 22.69 2.42 0.82
CA ILE A 181 23.11 1.49 1.87
C ILE A 181 22.64 2.06 3.22
N PRO A 182 21.50 1.58 3.76
CA PRO A 182 20.94 2.14 4.97
C PRO A 182 21.81 1.93 6.21
N THR A 183 21.90 2.96 7.05
CA THR A 183 22.48 2.83 8.39
C THR A 183 21.37 2.50 9.38
N THR A 184 21.38 1.30 9.91
CA THR A 184 20.31 0.75 10.74
C THR A 184 20.71 0.60 12.19
N VAL A 185 19.71 0.51 13.07
CA VAL A 185 19.89 0.25 14.49
C VAL A 185 20.26 -1.23 14.69
N GLY A 186 21.30 -1.49 15.49
CA GLY A 186 21.62 -2.84 15.91
C GLY A 186 20.62 -3.35 16.96
N VAL A 187 20.29 -4.64 16.88
CA VAL A 187 19.43 -5.31 17.86
C VAL A 187 20.22 -6.41 18.53
N ALA A 188 20.36 -6.36 19.85
CA ALA A 188 21.19 -7.29 20.61
C ALA A 188 20.41 -8.51 21.13
N SER A 189 19.12 -8.35 21.44
CA SER A 189 18.24 -9.46 21.81
C SER A 189 16.85 -9.31 21.20
N THR A 190 16.11 -10.42 21.10
CA THR A 190 14.77 -10.40 20.49
C THR A 190 13.70 -9.89 21.45
N GLY A 191 13.96 -9.94 22.75
CA GLY A 191 12.90 -9.72 23.74
C GLY A 191 11.66 -10.59 23.48
N ASN A 192 10.50 -10.08 23.82
CA ASN A 192 9.19 -10.67 23.49
C ASN A 192 8.54 -10.03 22.26
N GLY A 193 9.33 -9.28 21.48
CA GLY A 193 8.83 -8.53 20.35
C GLY A 193 8.38 -7.10 20.72
N GLY A 194 7.64 -6.48 19.82
CA GLY A 194 7.20 -5.09 20.00
C GLY A 194 6.12 -4.68 19.02
N VAL A 195 5.77 -3.42 19.07
CA VAL A 195 4.78 -2.81 18.17
C VAL A 195 5.42 -1.68 17.37
N ILE A 196 5.22 -1.72 16.10
CA ILE A 196 5.57 -0.67 15.14
C ILE A 196 4.34 0.20 14.94
N ASN A 197 4.44 1.43 15.38
CA ASN A 197 3.33 2.38 15.39
C ASN A 197 3.55 3.49 14.35
N PRO A 198 2.97 3.41 13.15
CA PRO A 198 3.13 4.44 12.14
C PRO A 198 2.56 5.79 12.56
N ILE A 199 3.36 6.84 12.43
CA ILE A 199 2.96 8.22 12.74
C ILE A 199 2.52 8.90 11.45
N ASN A 200 1.27 9.35 11.39
CA ASN A 200 0.72 10.10 10.26
C ASN A 200 1.15 9.51 8.89
N PRO A 201 0.95 8.21 8.64
CA PRO A 201 1.34 7.62 7.37
C PRO A 201 0.48 8.20 6.24
N PRO A 202 0.99 8.26 5.01
CA PRO A 202 0.17 8.60 3.86
C PRO A 202 -0.94 7.55 3.69
N LEU A 203 -2.18 7.98 3.75
CA LEU A 203 -3.33 7.11 3.52
C LEU A 203 -3.62 7.03 2.03
N LYS A 204 -3.70 5.80 1.50
CA LYS A 204 -4.17 5.57 0.13
C LYS A 204 -5.68 5.45 0.16
N LEU A 205 -6.34 6.48 -0.32
CA LEU A 205 -7.78 6.49 -0.50
C LEU A 205 -8.08 6.33 -1.99
N TYR A 206 -9.02 5.47 -2.29
CA TYR A 206 -9.45 5.23 -3.66
C TYR A 206 -10.78 5.96 -3.88
N ARG A 207 -10.93 6.60 -5.06
CA ARG A 207 -12.20 7.23 -5.41
C ARG A 207 -13.32 6.19 -5.34
N ASP A 208 -14.47 6.60 -4.85
CA ASP A 208 -15.67 5.78 -4.73
C ASP A 208 -15.51 4.52 -3.86
N SER A 209 -14.48 4.43 -3.00
CA SER A 209 -14.30 3.36 -2.02
C SER A 209 -14.95 3.70 -0.70
N ILE A 210 -15.29 2.66 0.07
CA ILE A 210 -15.71 2.82 1.47
C ILE A 210 -14.46 2.90 2.32
N VAL A 211 -14.35 3.98 3.09
CA VAL A 211 -13.26 4.19 4.04
C VAL A 211 -13.81 4.11 5.46
N THR A 212 -13.28 3.21 6.27
CA THR A 212 -13.65 3.04 7.67
C THR A 212 -12.49 3.44 8.57
N PHE A 213 -12.72 4.35 9.50
CA PHE A 213 -11.81 4.65 10.58
C PHE A 213 -12.31 3.99 11.86
N ASN A 214 -11.55 3.04 12.38
CA ASN A 214 -11.85 2.38 13.64
C ASN A 214 -11.25 3.22 14.79
N LEU A 215 -12.12 3.82 15.58
CA LEU A 215 -11.79 4.71 16.69
C LEU A 215 -12.07 4.05 18.06
N THR A 216 -12.11 2.72 18.13
CA THR A 216 -12.43 1.99 19.37
C THR A 216 -11.26 1.87 20.36
N SER A 217 -10.08 2.35 19.99
CA SER A 217 -8.91 2.30 20.88
C SER A 217 -9.19 3.09 22.18
N SER A 218 -8.91 2.46 23.33
CA SER A 218 -9.02 3.13 24.65
C SER A 218 -8.12 4.35 24.79
N THR A 219 -7.08 4.45 23.97
CA THR A 219 -6.18 5.62 23.95
C THR A 219 -6.81 6.88 23.34
N LEU A 220 -7.97 6.75 22.70
CA LEU A 220 -8.73 7.85 22.10
C LEU A 220 -9.83 8.38 23.02
N SER A 221 -9.99 7.81 24.19
CA SER A 221 -10.97 8.22 25.19
C SER A 221 -10.32 8.42 26.56
N HIS A 222 -11.00 9.15 27.41
CA HIS A 222 -10.66 9.27 28.84
C HIS A 222 -11.90 8.98 29.67
N GLU A 223 -11.68 8.43 30.85
CA GLU A 223 -12.74 8.08 31.78
C GLU A 223 -12.88 9.15 32.88
N ILE A 224 -14.09 9.64 33.09
CA ILE A 224 -14.45 10.52 34.19
C ILE A 224 -15.65 9.88 34.89
N GLN A 225 -15.50 9.56 36.18
CA GLN A 225 -16.56 8.98 37.01
C GLN A 225 -17.25 7.77 36.34
N SER A 226 -16.43 6.82 35.84
CA SER A 226 -16.87 5.60 35.12
C SER A 226 -17.64 5.84 33.82
N THR A 227 -17.52 7.05 33.27
CA THR A 227 -18.06 7.37 31.93
C THR A 227 -16.92 7.70 30.99
N ASN A 228 -16.89 7.04 29.84
CA ASN A 228 -15.90 7.26 28.78
C ASN A 228 -16.30 8.44 27.91
N TYR A 229 -15.38 9.39 27.77
CA TYR A 229 -15.51 10.56 26.89
C TYR A 229 -14.46 10.50 25.78
N PRO A 230 -14.79 10.88 24.51
CA PRO A 230 -13.80 10.99 23.46
C PRO A 230 -12.77 12.08 23.81
N SER A 231 -11.50 11.77 23.62
CA SER A 231 -10.39 12.73 23.82
C SER A 231 -10.11 13.58 22.58
N PHE A 232 -10.67 13.19 21.43
CA PHE A 232 -10.40 13.80 20.13
C PHE A 232 -11.70 13.97 19.36
N GLU A 233 -11.79 15.05 18.60
CA GLU A 233 -12.80 15.26 17.59
C GLU A 233 -12.22 14.89 16.22
N PHE A 234 -12.99 14.13 15.43
CA PHE A 234 -12.60 13.72 14.09
C PHE A 234 -13.36 14.57 13.06
N ASN A 235 -12.64 15.51 12.44
CA ASN A 235 -13.18 16.36 11.38
C ASN A 235 -12.63 15.88 10.01
N LEU A 236 -13.54 15.64 9.06
CA LEU A 236 -13.24 15.32 7.65
C LEU A 236 -13.36 16.54 6.76
#